data_6073ebd96980feefbe6e77395dd9a117
#
_entry.id   6073ebd96980feefbe6e77395dd9a117
#
_cell.length_a   1.000
_cell.length_b   1.000
_cell.length_c   1.000
_cell.angle_alpha   90.00
_cell.angle_beta   90.00
_cell.angle_gamma   90.00
#
_symmetry.space_group_name_H-M   'P 1'
#
loop_
_entity.id
_entity.type
_entity.pdbx_description
1 polymer ?
#
loop_
_entity_poly.entity_id
_entity_poly.type
_entity_poly.pdbx_seq_one_letter_code
_entity_poly.pdbx_strand_id
1 'polypeptide(L)'
;IVDAAGKIVTPSFCDSHTHIVYAGNRSGEFVDRINGLSYEEIANRGGGILNSAKKLNETSEEEIYNQSKKRLEEVISQGTGAVEIKSGYGLTVEGELKMLRVIKKLKENYPIAIKSTFLGAHAFPTEYKENHQAYIDLIINEMLPKIAAENLADYIDAFLETGYFSVSETIQIMEAGKNYGLTPKIHVNQFTAIDGIKACVENGALSVDHLEIVTEKDIEALKNSACMPVALPSCSYFISIPYTPARQMLNAGLPLALASDFNPGTTPSGNMHFVVATACIKMKMTPEEAINAATINGAYAMDLSDSHGSITKGKKSNFIITKPLHSFYEIPYCFATNLIDSVWLDGKVFGTQI
;
A
#
# COMPACT_ATOMS: atom_id res chain seq x y z
N ILE A 1 15.53 20.25 23.11
CA ILE A 1 16.26 20.80 21.94
C ILE A 1 17.06 19.65 21.35
N VAL A 2 16.95 19.45 20.03
CA VAL A 2 17.70 18.46 19.27
C VAL A 2 18.61 19.20 18.33
N ASP A 3 19.92 18.88 18.35
CA ASP A 3 20.89 19.45 17.42
C ASP A 3 20.87 18.64 16.09
N ALA A 4 20.50 19.31 15.02
CA ALA A 4 20.47 18.77 13.66
C ALA A 4 21.49 19.47 12.74
N ALA A 5 22.54 20.11 13.28
CA ALA A 5 23.53 20.79 12.49
C ALA A 5 24.20 19.86 11.47
N GLY A 6 24.25 20.28 10.20
CA GLY A 6 24.77 19.47 9.09
C GLY A 6 23.87 18.30 8.64
N LYS A 7 22.69 18.15 9.21
CA LYS A 7 21.71 17.11 8.88
C LYS A 7 20.48 17.72 8.22
N ILE A 8 19.71 16.89 7.56
CA ILE A 8 18.43 17.28 6.95
C ILE A 8 17.30 16.71 7.79
N VAL A 9 16.27 17.53 8.02
CA VAL A 9 15.03 17.13 8.69
C VAL A 9 13.93 17.09 7.63
N THR A 10 13.32 15.92 7.43
CA THR A 10 12.20 15.71 6.51
C THR A 10 10.97 15.21 7.26
N PRO A 11 9.74 15.42 6.77
CA PRO A 11 8.60 14.67 7.26
C PRO A 11 8.90 13.18 7.20
N SER A 12 8.33 12.38 8.10
CA SER A 12 8.34 10.93 7.94
C SER A 12 7.53 10.52 6.72
N PHE A 13 7.88 9.38 6.12
CA PHE A 13 7.14 8.84 5.00
C PHE A 13 5.71 8.43 5.42
N CYS A 14 4.79 8.57 4.47
CA CYS A 14 3.41 8.15 4.59
C CYS A 14 3.14 7.08 3.53
N ASP A 15 3.25 5.82 3.92
CA ASP A 15 3.14 4.67 3.03
C ASP A 15 1.67 4.24 2.90
N SER A 16 1.02 4.70 1.84
CA SER A 16 -0.42 4.58 1.63
C SER A 16 -0.87 3.27 1.00
N HIS A 17 0.01 2.26 0.89
CA HIS A 17 -0.32 0.97 0.31
C HIS A 17 0.64 -0.11 0.78
N THR A 18 0.22 -0.94 1.74
CA THR A 18 0.99 -2.11 2.18
C THR A 18 0.09 -3.29 2.51
N HIS A 19 0.70 -4.49 2.51
CA HIS A 19 0.08 -5.75 2.92
C HIS A 19 0.98 -6.47 3.96
N ILE A 20 1.52 -5.74 4.94
CA ILE A 20 2.50 -6.29 5.89
C ILE A 20 1.94 -7.36 6.84
N VAL A 21 0.61 -7.53 6.89
CA VAL A 21 -0.04 -8.60 7.65
C VAL A 21 -0.22 -9.82 6.75
N TYR A 22 0.74 -10.74 6.80
CA TYR A 22 0.72 -12.02 6.09
C TYR A 22 1.53 -13.09 6.83
N ALA A 23 1.30 -14.37 6.53
CA ALA A 23 2.02 -15.51 7.10
C ALA A 23 3.14 -16.01 6.19
N GLY A 24 4.32 -16.24 6.76
CA GLY A 24 5.48 -16.78 6.05
C GLY A 24 6.11 -15.83 5.04
N ASN A 25 6.59 -16.37 3.93
CA ASN A 25 7.16 -15.61 2.79
C ASN A 25 6.99 -16.42 1.49
N ARG A 26 7.35 -15.81 0.36
CA ARG A 26 7.28 -16.40 -0.97
C ARG A 26 8.65 -16.45 -1.66
N SER A 27 9.72 -16.58 -0.91
CA SER A 27 11.10 -16.60 -1.44
C SER A 27 11.35 -17.77 -2.41
N GLY A 28 10.67 -18.92 -2.26
CA GLY A 28 10.71 -20.00 -3.23
C GLY A 28 10.16 -19.61 -4.61
N GLU A 29 9.05 -18.87 -4.64
CA GLU A 29 8.48 -18.38 -5.90
C GLU A 29 9.36 -17.31 -6.57
N PHE A 30 10.15 -16.57 -5.79
CA PHE A 30 11.18 -15.66 -6.34
C PHE A 30 12.23 -16.44 -7.12
N VAL A 31 12.70 -17.57 -6.60
CA VAL A 31 13.64 -18.46 -7.30
C VAL A 31 12.99 -19.05 -8.57
N ASP A 32 11.74 -19.45 -8.51
CA ASP A 32 11.00 -19.96 -9.67
C ASP A 32 10.92 -18.92 -10.81
N ARG A 33 10.67 -17.65 -10.46
CA ARG A 33 10.69 -16.55 -11.44
C ARG A 33 12.07 -16.33 -12.07
N ILE A 34 13.14 -16.36 -11.27
CA ILE A 34 14.51 -16.27 -11.79
C ILE A 34 14.81 -17.39 -12.78
N ASN A 35 14.25 -18.57 -12.55
CA ASN A 35 14.36 -19.72 -13.43
C ASN A 35 13.44 -19.65 -14.66
N GLY A 36 12.71 -18.53 -14.82
CA GLY A 36 11.91 -18.24 -16.01
C GLY A 36 10.47 -18.73 -15.97
N LEU A 37 9.97 -19.19 -14.81
CA LEU A 37 8.56 -19.57 -14.68
C LEU A 37 7.67 -18.32 -14.74
N SER A 38 6.61 -18.42 -15.52
CA SER A 38 5.57 -17.39 -15.56
C SER A 38 4.76 -17.35 -14.26
N TYR A 39 4.04 -16.25 -14.04
CA TYR A 39 3.14 -16.11 -12.90
C TYR A 39 2.08 -17.22 -12.87
N GLU A 40 1.55 -17.56 -14.05
CA GLU A 40 0.56 -18.63 -14.21
C GLU A 40 1.14 -20.02 -13.86
N GLU A 41 2.35 -20.33 -14.31
CA GLU A 41 3.02 -21.60 -13.97
C GLU A 41 3.29 -21.72 -12.47
N ILE A 42 3.68 -20.61 -11.81
CA ILE A 42 3.86 -20.57 -10.36
C ILE A 42 2.53 -20.78 -9.63
N ALA A 43 1.45 -20.12 -10.09
CA ALA A 43 0.11 -20.30 -9.52
C ALA A 43 -0.38 -21.76 -9.68
N ASN A 44 -0.18 -22.38 -10.84
CA ASN A 44 -0.56 -23.76 -11.12
C ASN A 44 0.22 -24.79 -10.28
N ARG A 45 1.42 -24.43 -9.81
CA ARG A 45 2.21 -25.22 -8.84
C ARG A 45 1.79 -24.99 -7.39
N GLY A 46 0.70 -24.27 -7.15
CA GLY A 46 0.19 -23.97 -5.82
C GLY A 46 0.84 -22.76 -5.15
N GLY A 47 1.48 -21.87 -5.93
CA GLY A 47 2.00 -20.58 -5.50
C GLY A 47 0.93 -19.47 -5.57
N GLY A 48 1.39 -18.21 -5.49
CA GLY A 48 0.54 -17.05 -5.64
C GLY A 48 -0.27 -16.68 -4.38
N ILE A 49 -1.33 -15.89 -4.59
CA ILE A 49 -2.20 -15.38 -3.51
C ILE A 49 -2.88 -16.54 -2.76
N LEU A 50 -3.34 -17.58 -3.47
CA LEU A 50 -4.02 -18.72 -2.86
C LEU A 50 -3.11 -19.50 -1.88
N ASN A 51 -1.81 -19.64 -2.20
CA ASN A 51 -0.84 -20.22 -1.27
C ASN A 51 -0.66 -19.35 -0.02
N SER A 52 -0.58 -18.04 -0.19
CA SER A 52 -0.52 -17.12 0.95
C SER A 52 -1.77 -17.21 1.81
N ALA A 53 -2.95 -17.34 1.19
CA ALA A 53 -4.22 -17.50 1.89
C ALA A 53 -4.28 -18.80 2.69
N LYS A 54 -3.85 -19.90 2.09
CA LYS A 54 -3.75 -21.18 2.81
C LYS A 54 -2.86 -21.07 4.04
N LYS A 55 -1.63 -20.55 3.89
CA LYS A 55 -0.70 -20.35 5.02
C LYS A 55 -1.27 -19.45 6.09
N LEU A 56 -1.94 -18.35 5.70
CA LEU A 56 -2.56 -17.43 6.66
C LEU A 56 -3.67 -18.12 7.46
N ASN A 57 -4.53 -18.88 6.80
CA ASN A 57 -5.64 -19.56 7.49
C ASN A 57 -5.12 -20.63 8.47
N GLU A 58 -4.01 -21.31 8.15
CA GLU A 58 -3.36 -22.31 9.00
C GLU A 58 -2.52 -21.70 10.15
N THR A 59 -2.18 -20.41 10.09
CA THR A 59 -1.34 -19.73 11.09
C THR A 59 -2.21 -19.07 12.17
N SER A 60 -1.81 -19.17 13.42
CA SER A 60 -2.51 -18.52 14.53
C SER A 60 -2.46 -16.99 14.43
N GLU A 61 -3.46 -16.31 14.99
CA GLU A 61 -3.51 -14.85 15.02
C GLU A 61 -2.29 -14.25 15.76
N GLU A 62 -1.86 -14.90 16.83
CA GLU A 62 -0.68 -14.47 17.59
C GLU A 62 0.61 -14.56 16.77
N GLU A 63 0.81 -15.65 16.03
CA GLU A 63 1.98 -15.78 15.17
C GLU A 63 1.96 -14.79 14.00
N ILE A 64 0.80 -14.54 13.39
CA ILE A 64 0.64 -13.50 12.36
C ILE A 64 0.98 -12.12 12.96
N TYR A 65 0.49 -11.83 14.16
CA TYR A 65 0.83 -10.59 14.86
C TYR A 65 2.34 -10.44 15.07
N ASN A 66 3.02 -11.49 15.57
CA ASN A 66 4.45 -11.46 15.85
C ASN A 66 5.29 -11.26 14.56
N GLN A 67 4.89 -11.85 13.45
CA GLN A 67 5.52 -11.64 12.16
C GLN A 67 5.27 -10.22 11.62
N SER A 68 4.05 -9.74 11.71
CA SER A 68 3.65 -8.41 11.23
C SER A 68 4.27 -7.29 12.05
N LYS A 69 4.38 -7.48 13.37
CA LYS A 69 5.08 -6.59 14.28
C LYS A 69 6.52 -6.32 13.83
N LYS A 70 7.28 -7.35 13.48
CA LYS A 70 8.66 -7.20 13.00
C LYS A 70 8.74 -6.37 11.74
N ARG A 71 7.82 -6.59 10.78
CA ARG A 71 7.74 -5.81 9.54
C ARG A 71 7.36 -4.35 9.81
N LEU A 72 6.43 -4.11 10.73
CA LEU A 72 6.06 -2.76 11.14
C LEU A 72 7.24 -2.03 11.80
N GLU A 73 7.96 -2.68 12.71
CA GLU A 73 9.15 -2.12 13.34
C GLU A 73 10.25 -1.80 12.31
N GLU A 74 10.42 -2.67 11.31
CA GLU A 74 11.35 -2.45 10.20
C GLU A 74 10.99 -1.20 9.41
N VAL A 75 9.74 -1.05 8.93
CA VAL A 75 9.35 0.12 8.13
C VAL A 75 9.41 1.41 8.95
N ILE A 76 9.08 1.38 10.24
CA ILE A 76 9.25 2.55 11.11
C ILE A 76 10.73 2.93 11.21
N SER A 77 11.63 1.97 11.42
CA SER A 77 13.07 2.21 11.49
C SER A 77 13.64 2.80 10.19
N GLN A 78 12.95 2.56 9.08
CA GLN A 78 13.26 3.09 7.75
C GLN A 78 12.55 4.42 7.45
N GLY A 79 11.92 5.06 8.45
CA GLY A 79 11.38 6.41 8.36
C GLY A 79 9.89 6.51 8.07
N THR A 80 9.14 5.42 8.04
CA THR A 80 7.68 5.46 7.86
C THR A 80 7.00 5.90 9.15
N GLY A 81 6.23 6.99 9.10
CA GLY A 81 5.50 7.57 10.22
C GLY A 81 3.97 7.50 10.11
N ALA A 82 3.47 7.02 8.97
CA ALA A 82 2.07 6.66 8.77
C ALA A 82 2.02 5.51 7.74
N VAL A 83 1.15 4.54 7.95
CA VAL A 83 1.05 3.36 7.07
C VAL A 83 -0.39 2.91 6.90
N GLU A 84 -0.77 2.56 5.68
CA GLU A 84 -1.97 1.80 5.39
C GLU A 84 -1.63 0.31 5.34
N ILE A 85 -2.43 -0.51 6.01
CA ILE A 85 -2.27 -1.97 6.02
C ILE A 85 -3.56 -2.60 5.51
N LYS A 86 -3.45 -3.36 4.41
CA LYS A 86 -4.55 -4.07 3.77
C LYS A 86 -4.62 -5.52 4.25
N SER A 87 -5.84 -6.07 4.37
CA SER A 87 -6.09 -7.50 4.43
C SER A 87 -5.92 -8.14 3.04
N GLY A 88 -6.61 -9.24 2.73
CA GLY A 88 -6.66 -9.79 1.38
C GLY A 88 -5.87 -11.08 1.17
N TYR A 89 -5.28 -11.62 2.23
CA TYR A 89 -4.71 -12.97 2.22
C TYR A 89 -5.51 -13.96 3.07
N GLY A 90 -6.68 -13.56 3.58
CA GLY A 90 -7.61 -14.46 4.25
C GLY A 90 -8.48 -15.22 3.27
N LEU A 91 -9.11 -14.50 2.35
CA LEU A 91 -10.05 -14.97 1.32
C LEU A 91 -11.22 -15.80 1.89
N THR A 92 -11.38 -15.81 3.19
CA THR A 92 -12.47 -16.43 3.95
C THR A 92 -12.94 -15.46 5.01
N VAL A 93 -14.15 -15.62 5.53
CA VAL A 93 -14.69 -14.74 6.59
C VAL A 93 -13.72 -14.68 7.77
N GLU A 94 -13.34 -15.82 8.33
CA GLU A 94 -12.46 -15.87 9.50
C GLU A 94 -11.03 -15.41 9.19
N GLY A 95 -10.51 -15.69 7.99
CA GLY A 95 -9.17 -15.28 7.58
C GLY A 95 -9.05 -13.76 7.46
N GLU A 96 -10.04 -13.11 6.83
CA GLU A 96 -10.06 -11.65 6.68
C GLU A 96 -10.24 -10.95 8.04
N LEU A 97 -11.16 -11.43 8.89
CA LEU A 97 -11.34 -10.91 10.24
C LEU A 97 -10.07 -11.06 11.09
N LYS A 98 -9.40 -12.22 11.00
CA LYS A 98 -8.12 -12.47 11.68
C LYS A 98 -7.06 -11.43 11.28
N MET A 99 -6.90 -11.16 9.98
CA MET A 99 -5.96 -10.15 9.49
C MET A 99 -6.29 -8.76 10.03
N LEU A 100 -7.55 -8.34 9.93
CA LEU A 100 -7.99 -7.02 10.38
C LEU A 100 -7.87 -6.86 11.91
N ARG A 101 -8.13 -7.90 12.70
CA ARG A 101 -7.88 -7.90 14.15
C ARG A 101 -6.40 -7.74 14.48
N VAL A 102 -5.51 -8.38 13.71
CA VAL A 102 -4.05 -8.16 13.83
C VAL A 102 -3.69 -6.71 13.51
N ILE A 103 -4.25 -6.12 12.46
CA ILE A 103 -4.02 -4.69 12.13
C ILE A 103 -4.49 -3.79 13.29
N LYS A 104 -5.68 -4.05 13.85
CA LYS A 104 -6.20 -3.31 15.01
C LYS A 104 -5.26 -3.42 16.20
N LYS A 105 -4.76 -4.61 16.52
CA LYS A 105 -3.80 -4.83 17.59
C LYS A 105 -2.47 -4.09 17.36
N LEU A 106 -1.98 -4.01 16.12
CA LEU A 106 -0.82 -3.19 15.78
C LEU A 106 -1.10 -1.70 16.01
N LYS A 107 -2.26 -1.20 15.58
CA LYS A 107 -2.69 0.20 15.76
C LYS A 107 -2.77 0.60 17.23
N GLU A 108 -3.17 -0.31 18.10
CA GLU A 108 -3.28 -0.08 19.56
C GLU A 108 -1.91 -0.08 20.27
N ASN A 109 -0.92 -0.79 19.71
CA ASN A 109 0.37 -1.02 20.39
C ASN A 109 1.53 -0.16 19.87
N TYR A 110 1.35 0.58 18.78
CA TYR A 110 2.42 1.37 18.16
C TYR A 110 2.06 2.84 18.01
N PRO A 111 3.02 3.76 18.21
CA PRO A 111 2.78 5.21 18.10
C PRO A 111 2.77 5.73 16.66
N ILE A 112 2.61 4.85 15.68
CA ILE A 112 2.48 5.19 14.26
C ILE A 112 1.00 5.28 13.87
N ALA A 113 0.65 6.20 12.97
CA ALA A 113 -0.69 6.22 12.41
C ALA A 113 -0.88 5.01 11.48
N ILE A 114 -1.86 4.17 11.79
CA ILE A 114 -2.23 3.00 10.98
C ILE A 114 -3.67 3.19 10.49
N LYS A 115 -3.85 3.08 9.17
CA LYS A 115 -5.14 2.95 8.50
C LYS A 115 -5.32 1.50 8.05
N SER A 116 -6.52 0.97 8.23
CA SER A 116 -6.84 -0.42 7.89
C SER A 116 -7.75 -0.50 6.68
N THR A 117 -7.43 -1.40 5.75
CA THR A 117 -8.19 -1.62 4.52
C THR A 117 -8.67 -3.05 4.44
N PHE A 118 -9.96 -3.23 4.24
CA PHE A 118 -10.54 -4.52 3.92
C PHE A 118 -10.40 -4.80 2.43
N LEU A 119 -9.64 -5.84 2.08
CA LEU A 119 -9.39 -6.30 0.71
C LEU A 119 -9.84 -7.76 0.52
N GLY A 120 -11.04 -8.13 0.95
CA GLY A 120 -11.57 -9.46 0.68
C GLY A 120 -11.65 -9.80 -0.82
N ALA A 121 -11.78 -8.76 -1.66
CA ALA A 121 -11.80 -8.86 -3.10
C ALA A 121 -10.38 -8.80 -3.73
N HIS A 122 -9.41 -9.53 -3.19
CA HIS A 122 -8.05 -9.59 -3.72
C HIS A 122 -7.88 -10.67 -4.79
N ALA A 123 -8.53 -11.81 -4.63
CA ALA A 123 -8.61 -12.89 -5.60
C ALA A 123 -9.85 -13.74 -5.32
N PHE A 124 -10.28 -14.52 -6.33
CA PHE A 124 -11.32 -15.51 -6.11
C PHE A 124 -10.73 -16.80 -5.52
N PRO A 125 -11.24 -17.29 -4.37
CA PRO A 125 -10.96 -18.65 -3.91
C PRO A 125 -11.32 -19.68 -4.97
N THR A 126 -10.64 -20.83 -4.97
CA THR A 126 -10.81 -21.85 -6.01
C THR A 126 -12.26 -22.32 -6.17
N GLU A 127 -13.00 -22.42 -5.07
CA GLU A 127 -14.40 -22.83 -5.02
C GLU A 127 -15.38 -21.82 -5.64
N TYR A 128 -14.95 -20.56 -5.83
CA TYR A 128 -15.77 -19.49 -6.40
C TYR A 128 -15.37 -19.09 -7.82
N LYS A 129 -14.37 -19.73 -8.44
CA LYS A 129 -13.87 -19.38 -9.79
C LYS A 129 -14.96 -19.41 -10.87
N GLU A 130 -15.92 -20.32 -10.75
CA GLU A 130 -17.04 -20.47 -11.70
C GLU A 130 -18.31 -19.72 -11.22
N ASN A 131 -18.28 -19.11 -10.03
CA ASN A 131 -19.40 -18.38 -9.47
C ASN A 131 -18.93 -17.18 -8.66
N HIS A 132 -18.48 -16.14 -9.37
CA HIS A 132 -17.98 -14.91 -8.81
C HIS A 132 -19.01 -14.22 -7.88
N GLN A 133 -20.30 -14.24 -8.30
CA GLN A 133 -21.36 -13.58 -7.53
C GLN A 133 -21.51 -14.18 -6.13
N ALA A 134 -21.37 -15.49 -5.97
CA ALA A 134 -21.45 -16.13 -4.65
C ALA A 134 -20.32 -15.66 -3.70
N TYR A 135 -19.11 -15.36 -4.25
CA TYR A 135 -18.04 -14.79 -3.42
C TYR A 135 -18.29 -13.31 -3.08
N ILE A 136 -18.80 -12.55 -4.03
CA ILE A 136 -19.21 -11.15 -3.80
C ILE A 136 -20.31 -11.09 -2.75
N ASP A 137 -21.29 -11.98 -2.83
CA ASP A 137 -22.35 -12.10 -1.83
C ASP A 137 -21.80 -12.46 -0.43
N LEU A 138 -20.78 -13.32 -0.36
CA LEU A 138 -20.07 -13.62 0.89
C LEU A 138 -19.35 -12.39 1.47
N ILE A 139 -18.69 -11.60 0.62
CA ILE A 139 -18.04 -10.34 1.01
C ILE A 139 -19.09 -9.38 1.57
N ILE A 140 -20.18 -9.16 0.84
CA ILE A 140 -21.20 -8.16 1.15
C ILE A 140 -22.05 -8.55 2.36
N ASN A 141 -22.51 -9.81 2.41
CA ASN A 141 -23.53 -10.22 3.37
C ASN A 141 -22.94 -10.86 4.64
N GLU A 142 -21.68 -11.34 4.60
CA GLU A 142 -21.08 -12.01 5.75
C GLU A 142 -19.84 -11.28 6.28
N MET A 143 -18.91 -10.85 5.41
CA MET A 143 -17.67 -10.21 5.86
C MET A 143 -17.92 -8.77 6.31
N LEU A 144 -18.51 -7.92 5.47
CA LEU A 144 -18.73 -6.50 5.77
C LEU A 144 -19.54 -6.26 7.06
N PRO A 145 -20.65 -6.96 7.34
CA PRO A 145 -21.37 -6.77 8.60
C PRO A 145 -20.51 -7.07 9.84
N LYS A 146 -19.70 -8.12 9.80
CA LYS A 146 -18.84 -8.50 10.92
C LYS A 146 -17.67 -7.51 11.10
N ILE A 147 -17.07 -7.04 10.00
CA ILE A 147 -16.02 -6.02 9.99
C ILE A 147 -16.53 -4.72 10.60
N ALA A 148 -17.72 -4.30 10.20
CA ALA A 148 -18.37 -3.10 10.73
C ALA A 148 -18.72 -3.24 12.21
N ALA A 149 -19.25 -4.39 12.64
CA ALA A 149 -19.61 -4.65 14.03
C ALA A 149 -18.39 -4.55 14.97
N GLU A 150 -17.21 -4.94 14.54
CA GLU A 150 -15.96 -4.86 15.31
C GLU A 150 -15.16 -3.57 15.05
N ASN A 151 -15.62 -2.71 14.11
CA ASN A 151 -14.92 -1.49 13.68
C ASN A 151 -13.46 -1.77 13.27
N LEU A 152 -13.28 -2.64 12.27
CA LEU A 152 -11.98 -3.18 11.90
C LEU A 152 -11.31 -2.48 10.70
N ALA A 153 -12.06 -1.77 9.86
CA ALA A 153 -11.53 -1.17 8.65
C ALA A 153 -11.94 0.30 8.49
N ASP A 154 -11.04 1.10 7.94
CA ASP A 154 -11.28 2.47 7.50
C ASP A 154 -11.68 2.50 6.00
N TYR A 155 -11.16 1.55 5.21
CA TYR A 155 -11.28 1.52 3.74
C TYR A 155 -11.74 0.16 3.23
N ILE A 156 -12.27 0.17 2.00
CA ILE A 156 -12.58 -1.03 1.22
C ILE A 156 -11.82 -1.00 -0.10
N ASP A 157 -11.33 -2.16 -0.55
CA ASP A 157 -10.51 -2.31 -1.74
C ASP A 157 -10.91 -3.55 -2.55
N ALA A 158 -10.58 -3.54 -3.82
CA ALA A 158 -10.72 -4.66 -4.73
C ALA A 158 -9.58 -4.66 -5.75
N PHE A 159 -9.14 -5.82 -6.20
CA PHE A 159 -8.20 -5.94 -7.30
C PHE A 159 -8.96 -5.92 -8.64
N LEU A 160 -9.17 -4.72 -9.15
CA LEU A 160 -9.85 -4.44 -10.41
C LEU A 160 -8.88 -4.65 -11.57
N GLU A 161 -8.86 -5.87 -12.12
CA GLU A 161 -7.91 -6.28 -13.15
C GLU A 161 -8.48 -7.42 -14.00
N THR A 162 -8.00 -7.55 -15.24
CA THR A 162 -8.37 -8.66 -16.11
C THR A 162 -8.03 -10.00 -15.46
N GLY A 163 -9.01 -10.90 -15.39
CA GLY A 163 -8.86 -12.20 -14.73
C GLY A 163 -9.06 -12.20 -13.21
N TYR A 164 -9.33 -11.03 -12.64
CA TYR A 164 -9.72 -10.82 -11.25
C TYR A 164 -11.11 -10.18 -11.20
N PHE A 165 -11.31 -9.08 -10.48
CA PHE A 165 -12.62 -8.44 -10.39
C PHE A 165 -12.85 -7.49 -11.57
N SER A 166 -14.02 -7.58 -12.18
CA SER A 166 -14.48 -6.68 -13.25
C SER A 166 -14.90 -5.33 -12.68
N VAL A 167 -15.11 -4.35 -13.57
CA VAL A 167 -15.62 -3.02 -13.21
C VAL A 167 -16.96 -3.12 -12.47
N SER A 168 -17.91 -3.91 -12.97
CA SER A 168 -19.24 -4.05 -12.35
C SER A 168 -19.19 -4.72 -10.98
N GLU A 169 -18.36 -5.73 -10.80
CA GLU A 169 -18.15 -6.42 -9.53
C GLU A 169 -17.49 -5.49 -8.49
N THR A 170 -16.50 -4.71 -8.94
CA THR A 170 -15.83 -3.72 -8.09
C THR A 170 -16.79 -2.62 -7.65
N ILE A 171 -17.66 -2.11 -8.53
CA ILE A 171 -18.69 -1.12 -8.16
C ILE A 171 -19.62 -1.68 -7.07
N GLN A 172 -20.10 -2.92 -7.20
CA GLN A 172 -20.93 -3.56 -6.17
C GLN A 172 -20.24 -3.58 -4.81
N ILE A 173 -18.94 -3.92 -4.78
CA ILE A 173 -18.13 -3.99 -3.56
C ILE A 173 -17.94 -2.59 -2.97
N MET A 174 -17.62 -1.59 -3.80
CA MET A 174 -17.45 -0.19 -3.37
C MET A 174 -18.75 0.36 -2.75
N GLU A 175 -19.89 0.16 -3.40
CA GLU A 175 -21.19 0.61 -2.94
C GLU A 175 -21.57 -0.07 -1.61
N ALA A 176 -21.34 -1.38 -1.51
CA ALA A 176 -21.58 -2.12 -0.26
C ALA A 176 -20.70 -1.60 0.88
N GLY A 177 -19.40 -1.37 0.64
CA GLY A 177 -18.48 -0.82 1.64
C GLY A 177 -18.91 0.55 2.15
N LYS A 178 -19.35 1.44 1.25
CA LYS A 178 -19.85 2.78 1.62
C LYS A 178 -21.06 2.73 2.56
N ASN A 179 -21.93 1.73 2.41
CA ASN A 179 -23.08 1.54 3.33
C ASN A 179 -22.63 1.26 4.78
N TYR A 180 -21.40 0.82 4.97
CA TYR A 180 -20.75 0.62 6.27
C TYR A 180 -19.74 1.71 6.63
N GLY A 181 -19.70 2.82 5.87
CA GLY A 181 -18.79 3.95 6.13
C GLY A 181 -17.36 3.74 5.68
N LEU A 182 -17.06 2.70 4.88
CA LEU A 182 -15.73 2.45 4.35
C LEU A 182 -15.51 3.27 3.07
N THR A 183 -14.40 4.00 2.99
CA THR A 183 -14.03 4.75 1.79
C THR A 183 -13.29 3.84 0.81
N PRO A 184 -13.64 3.84 -0.51
CA PRO A 184 -12.95 3.01 -1.47
C PRO A 184 -11.52 3.48 -1.76
N LYS A 185 -10.59 2.53 -1.86
CA LYS A 185 -9.22 2.66 -2.36
C LYS A 185 -8.94 1.43 -3.20
N ILE A 186 -8.60 1.56 -4.49
CA ILE A 186 -8.75 0.45 -5.45
C ILE A 186 -7.43 0.14 -6.15
N HIS A 187 -7.01 -1.14 -6.14
CA HIS A 187 -5.98 -1.65 -7.05
C HIS A 187 -6.53 -1.67 -8.46
N VAL A 188 -5.89 -0.98 -9.39
CA VAL A 188 -6.38 -0.88 -10.77
C VAL A 188 -5.25 -0.62 -11.76
N ASN A 189 -5.40 -1.13 -12.98
CA ASN A 189 -4.51 -0.88 -14.10
C ASN A 189 -3.04 -1.30 -13.84
N GLN A 190 -2.84 -2.40 -13.12
CA GLN A 190 -1.51 -2.97 -12.91
C GLN A 190 -0.98 -3.64 -14.19
N PHE A 191 -1.80 -4.43 -14.85
CA PHE A 191 -1.40 -5.19 -16.05
C PHE A 191 -2.17 -4.77 -17.29
N THR A 192 -3.43 -4.33 -17.14
CA THR A 192 -4.31 -3.94 -18.25
C THR A 192 -5.14 -2.70 -17.92
N ALA A 193 -5.48 -1.91 -18.93
CA ALA A 193 -6.43 -0.80 -18.79
C ALA A 193 -7.83 -1.29 -19.20
N ILE A 194 -8.75 -1.38 -18.25
CA ILE A 194 -10.11 -1.88 -18.44
C ILE A 194 -11.19 -0.85 -18.10
N ASP A 195 -10.89 0.43 -18.34
CA ASP A 195 -11.75 1.60 -18.01
C ASP A 195 -12.12 1.69 -16.50
N GLY A 196 -11.32 1.05 -15.62
CA GLY A 196 -11.58 0.95 -14.19
C GLY A 196 -11.40 2.26 -13.44
N ILE A 197 -10.42 3.08 -13.82
CA ILE A 197 -10.09 4.35 -13.12
C ILE A 197 -11.28 5.30 -13.13
N LYS A 198 -11.94 5.48 -14.29
CA LYS A 198 -13.12 6.31 -14.38
C LYS A 198 -14.23 5.83 -13.44
N ALA A 199 -14.49 4.53 -13.41
CA ALA A 199 -15.49 3.95 -12.53
C ALA A 199 -15.16 4.18 -11.05
N CYS A 200 -13.88 4.04 -10.65
CA CYS A 200 -13.42 4.33 -9.29
C CYS A 200 -13.65 5.80 -8.90
N VAL A 201 -13.29 6.74 -9.79
CA VAL A 201 -13.50 8.17 -9.60
C VAL A 201 -14.99 8.51 -9.44
N GLU A 202 -15.84 8.02 -10.34
CA GLU A 202 -17.29 8.24 -10.30
C GLU A 202 -17.95 7.66 -9.06
N ASN A 203 -17.36 6.62 -8.49
CA ASN A 203 -17.81 5.99 -7.23
C ASN A 203 -17.07 6.51 -5.99
N GLY A 204 -16.35 7.64 -6.08
CA GLY A 204 -15.80 8.36 -4.93
C GLY A 204 -14.63 7.66 -4.26
N ALA A 205 -13.77 6.97 -5.03
CA ALA A 205 -12.54 6.43 -4.50
C ALA A 205 -11.61 7.53 -4.00
N LEU A 206 -11.01 7.34 -2.82
CA LEU A 206 -9.99 8.22 -2.25
C LEU A 206 -8.68 8.10 -3.04
N SER A 207 -8.32 6.87 -3.43
CA SER A 207 -7.18 6.62 -4.29
C SER A 207 -7.43 5.49 -5.29
N VAL A 208 -6.62 5.50 -6.34
CA VAL A 208 -6.43 4.41 -7.29
C VAL A 208 -4.96 4.07 -7.33
N ASP A 209 -4.63 2.80 -7.13
CA ASP A 209 -3.30 2.36 -6.79
C ASP A 209 -2.76 1.41 -7.87
N HIS A 210 -1.46 1.39 -8.12
CA HIS A 210 -0.69 0.74 -9.18
C HIS A 210 -0.46 1.66 -10.39
N LEU A 211 -1.35 1.67 -11.36
CA LEU A 211 -1.31 2.58 -12.51
C LEU A 211 -0.08 2.37 -13.41
N GLU A 212 0.41 1.15 -13.54
CA GLU A 212 1.49 0.83 -14.50
C GLU A 212 1.02 1.05 -15.94
N ILE A 213 -0.29 0.88 -16.18
CA ILE A 213 -0.92 1.14 -17.47
C ILE A 213 -1.91 2.30 -17.33
N VAL A 214 -1.60 3.43 -17.96
CA VAL A 214 -2.45 4.65 -17.92
C VAL A 214 -2.73 5.14 -19.33
N THR A 215 -3.98 5.38 -19.62
CA THR A 215 -4.44 5.96 -20.89
C THR A 215 -4.70 7.47 -20.75
N GLU A 216 -4.88 8.17 -21.87
CA GLU A 216 -5.26 9.59 -21.85
C GLU A 216 -6.63 9.82 -21.21
N LYS A 217 -7.57 8.86 -21.36
CA LYS A 217 -8.88 8.89 -20.70
C LYS A 217 -8.77 8.79 -19.17
N ASP A 218 -7.84 7.98 -18.69
CA ASP A 218 -7.58 7.83 -17.25
C ASP A 218 -7.04 9.13 -16.65
N ILE A 219 -6.10 9.76 -17.35
CA ILE A 219 -5.57 11.08 -16.96
C ILE A 219 -6.68 12.11 -16.89
N GLU A 220 -7.56 12.15 -17.89
CA GLU A 220 -8.66 13.12 -17.92
C GLU A 220 -9.69 12.86 -16.80
N ALA A 221 -10.00 11.60 -16.51
CA ALA A 221 -10.87 11.24 -15.38
C ALA A 221 -10.29 11.69 -14.03
N LEU A 222 -9.00 11.50 -13.84
CA LEU A 222 -8.30 11.88 -12.59
C LEU A 222 -8.20 13.39 -12.43
N LYS A 223 -7.96 14.17 -13.51
CA LYS A 223 -7.85 15.64 -13.45
C LYS A 223 -9.07 16.33 -12.85
N ASN A 224 -10.25 15.78 -13.06
CA ASN A 224 -11.51 16.35 -12.62
C ASN A 224 -12.01 15.75 -11.31
N SER A 225 -11.10 15.15 -10.51
CA SER A 225 -11.45 14.45 -9.30
C SER A 225 -10.55 14.81 -8.12
N ALA A 226 -10.99 14.43 -6.92
CA ALA A 226 -10.17 14.45 -5.70
C ALA A 226 -9.46 13.10 -5.45
N CYS A 227 -9.60 12.14 -6.35
CA CYS A 227 -9.00 10.81 -6.23
C CYS A 227 -7.48 10.90 -6.41
N MET A 228 -6.72 10.39 -5.46
CA MET A 228 -5.25 10.39 -5.50
C MET A 228 -4.73 9.20 -6.31
N PRO A 229 -4.01 9.41 -7.41
CA PRO A 229 -3.25 8.34 -8.06
C PRO A 229 -2.04 7.95 -7.21
N VAL A 230 -1.83 6.64 -6.99
CA VAL A 230 -0.74 6.09 -6.19
C VAL A 230 0.09 5.15 -7.05
N ALA A 231 1.38 5.44 -7.19
CA ALA A 231 2.32 4.60 -7.91
C ALA A 231 3.13 3.71 -6.96
N LEU A 232 3.41 2.48 -7.39
CA LEU A 232 4.07 1.43 -6.62
C LEU A 232 5.37 0.95 -7.28
N PRO A 233 6.41 1.82 -7.39
CA PRO A 233 7.57 1.54 -8.22
C PRO A 233 8.42 0.35 -7.74
N SER A 234 8.34 -0.02 -6.47
CA SER A 234 9.03 -1.21 -5.95
C SER A 234 8.42 -2.51 -6.48
N CYS A 235 7.09 -2.53 -6.69
CA CYS A 235 6.40 -3.64 -7.33
C CYS A 235 6.87 -3.78 -8.78
N SER A 236 6.80 -2.71 -9.57
CA SER A 236 7.26 -2.70 -10.96
C SER A 236 8.73 -3.16 -11.08
N TYR A 237 9.59 -2.71 -10.15
CA TYR A 237 10.98 -3.15 -10.08
C TYR A 237 11.12 -4.65 -9.86
N PHE A 238 10.45 -5.18 -8.82
CA PHE A 238 10.66 -6.55 -8.34
C PHE A 238 10.13 -7.60 -9.33
N ILE A 239 8.99 -7.32 -9.99
CA ILE A 239 8.40 -8.25 -10.97
C ILE A 239 8.70 -7.88 -12.43
N SER A 240 9.54 -6.85 -12.65
CA SER A 240 10.04 -6.43 -13.97
C SER A 240 8.92 -6.07 -14.97
N ILE A 241 7.91 -5.33 -14.50
CA ILE A 241 6.83 -4.78 -15.34
C ILE A 241 7.07 -3.28 -15.62
N PRO A 242 6.32 -2.66 -16.54
CA PRO A 242 6.38 -1.21 -16.76
C PRO A 242 6.17 -0.41 -15.47
N TYR A 243 6.74 0.80 -15.43
CA TYR A 243 6.50 1.74 -14.34
C TYR A 243 5.33 2.66 -14.69
N THR A 244 4.58 3.07 -13.68
CA THR A 244 3.59 4.15 -13.80
C THR A 244 4.19 5.33 -14.56
N PRO A 245 3.52 5.89 -15.59
CA PRO A 245 4.05 6.99 -16.42
C PRO A 245 4.00 8.34 -15.69
N ALA A 246 4.69 8.44 -14.54
CA ALA A 246 4.62 9.57 -13.63
C ALA A 246 4.90 10.91 -14.30
N ARG A 247 5.92 10.98 -15.18
CA ARG A 247 6.25 12.24 -15.86
C ARG A 247 5.10 12.74 -16.74
N GLN A 248 4.40 11.83 -17.43
CA GLN A 248 3.22 12.18 -18.23
C GLN A 248 2.09 12.70 -17.34
N MET A 249 1.81 12.03 -16.22
CA MET A 249 0.76 12.41 -15.27
C MET A 249 1.06 13.76 -14.62
N LEU A 250 2.27 13.97 -14.13
CA LEU A 250 2.71 15.24 -13.52
C LEU A 250 2.67 16.40 -14.52
N ASN A 251 3.12 16.18 -15.76
CA ASN A 251 3.05 17.20 -16.82
C ASN A 251 1.59 17.53 -17.20
N ALA A 252 0.67 16.61 -17.00
CA ALA A 252 -0.76 16.83 -17.14
C ALA A 252 -1.39 17.58 -15.94
N GLY A 253 -0.61 17.88 -14.88
CA GLY A 253 -1.04 18.61 -13.69
C GLY A 253 -1.67 17.72 -12.61
N LEU A 254 -1.53 16.39 -12.70
CA LEU A 254 -2.01 15.48 -11.67
C LEU A 254 -1.05 15.46 -10.47
N PRO A 255 -1.55 15.42 -9.23
CA PRO A 255 -0.74 14.98 -8.09
C PRO A 255 -0.43 13.48 -8.25
N LEU A 256 0.61 13.00 -7.58
CA LEU A 256 0.94 11.58 -7.53
C LEU A 256 1.45 11.25 -6.13
N ALA A 257 0.94 10.18 -5.52
CA ALA A 257 1.51 9.60 -4.32
C ALA A 257 2.42 8.41 -4.67
N LEU A 258 3.33 8.08 -3.76
CA LEU A 258 4.22 6.92 -3.83
C LEU A 258 3.99 6.04 -2.61
N ALA A 259 3.92 4.74 -2.81
CA ALA A 259 3.85 3.76 -1.74
C ALA A 259 4.71 2.52 -2.04
N SER A 260 4.94 1.69 -1.02
CA SER A 260 5.87 0.57 -1.13
C SER A 260 5.27 -0.67 -1.78
N ASP A 261 3.97 -0.90 -1.61
CA ASP A 261 3.32 -2.19 -1.87
C ASP A 261 3.99 -3.35 -1.10
N PHE A 262 4.43 -3.11 0.13
CA PHE A 262 5.12 -4.16 0.89
C PHE A 262 4.24 -5.39 1.08
N ASN A 263 4.53 -6.45 0.34
CA ASN A 263 3.78 -7.71 0.33
C ASN A 263 4.71 -8.90 0.08
N PRO A 264 4.29 -10.16 0.35
CA PRO A 264 5.17 -11.31 0.23
C PRO A 264 5.48 -11.72 -1.22
N GLY A 265 4.71 -11.24 -2.20
CA GLY A 265 4.73 -11.74 -3.57
C GLY A 265 5.45 -10.87 -4.58
N THR A 266 5.17 -9.59 -4.55
CA THR A 266 5.62 -8.65 -5.57
C THR A 266 6.53 -7.55 -5.03
N THR A 267 6.59 -7.38 -3.70
CA THR A 267 7.49 -6.40 -3.06
C THR A 267 7.79 -6.79 -1.62
N PRO A 268 8.75 -7.66 -1.34
CA PRO A 268 9.05 -8.06 0.04
C PRO A 268 9.92 -7.02 0.79
N SER A 269 9.61 -5.74 0.64
CA SER A 269 10.32 -4.61 1.26
C SER A 269 9.42 -3.38 1.37
N GLY A 270 9.42 -2.75 2.55
CA GLY A 270 8.73 -1.47 2.80
C GLY A 270 9.68 -0.26 2.80
N ASN A 271 10.82 -0.35 2.13
CA ASN A 271 11.83 0.71 2.11
C ASN A 271 11.39 1.90 1.24
N MET A 272 10.74 2.90 1.87
CA MET A 272 10.27 4.12 1.19
C MET A 272 11.41 4.96 0.61
N HIS A 273 12.63 4.87 1.14
CA HIS A 273 13.79 5.51 0.53
C HIS A 273 14.10 4.92 -0.85
N PHE A 274 14.04 3.58 -0.98
CA PHE A 274 14.19 2.90 -2.25
C PHE A 274 13.04 3.25 -3.23
N VAL A 275 11.81 3.38 -2.73
CA VAL A 275 10.64 3.83 -3.51
C VAL A 275 10.90 5.21 -4.12
N VAL A 276 11.32 6.19 -3.30
CA VAL A 276 11.65 7.56 -3.74
C VAL A 276 12.79 7.56 -4.77
N ALA A 277 13.85 6.81 -4.50
CA ALA A 277 14.98 6.69 -5.43
C ALA A 277 14.56 6.08 -6.77
N THR A 278 13.74 5.02 -6.74
CA THR A 278 13.24 4.36 -7.95
C THR A 278 12.34 5.29 -8.76
N ALA A 279 11.48 6.06 -8.10
CA ALA A 279 10.65 7.07 -8.76
C ALA A 279 11.48 8.14 -9.48
N CYS A 280 12.56 8.62 -8.88
CA CYS A 280 13.49 9.55 -9.54
C CYS A 280 14.19 8.91 -10.74
N ILE A 281 14.75 7.71 -10.55
CA ILE A 281 15.59 7.05 -11.56
C ILE A 281 14.76 6.52 -12.74
N LYS A 282 13.65 5.84 -12.45
CA LYS A 282 12.86 5.11 -13.45
C LYS A 282 11.66 5.91 -13.97
N MET A 283 10.98 6.66 -13.10
CA MET A 283 9.76 7.37 -13.45
C MET A 283 10.00 8.86 -13.76
N LYS A 284 11.26 9.33 -13.66
CA LYS A 284 11.70 10.70 -13.99
C LYS A 284 11.02 11.78 -13.12
N MET A 285 10.73 11.46 -11.90
CA MET A 285 10.32 12.45 -10.90
C MET A 285 11.55 13.24 -10.42
N THR A 286 11.37 14.54 -10.12
CA THR A 286 12.42 15.28 -9.42
C THR A 286 12.47 14.85 -7.94
N PRO A 287 13.58 15.08 -7.22
CA PRO A 287 13.64 14.76 -5.79
C PRO A 287 12.52 15.40 -4.97
N GLU A 288 12.16 16.65 -5.28
CA GLU A 288 11.06 17.38 -4.62
C GLU A 288 9.72 16.70 -4.87
N GLU A 289 9.43 16.35 -6.12
CA GLU A 289 8.19 15.65 -6.50
C GLU A 289 8.10 14.30 -5.78
N ALA A 290 9.18 13.52 -5.78
CA ALA A 290 9.21 12.18 -5.20
C ALA A 290 9.11 12.20 -3.65
N ILE A 291 9.77 13.17 -2.98
CA ILE A 291 9.65 13.35 -1.52
C ILE A 291 8.24 13.80 -1.16
N ASN A 292 7.65 14.77 -1.87
CA ASN A 292 6.27 15.18 -1.64
C ASN A 292 5.28 14.03 -1.89
N ALA A 293 5.52 13.23 -2.92
CA ALA A 293 4.71 12.06 -3.24
C ALA A 293 4.72 11.00 -2.12
N ALA A 294 5.88 10.79 -1.48
CA ALA A 294 6.06 9.83 -0.40
C ALA A 294 5.70 10.40 1.00
N THR A 295 5.35 11.67 1.10
CA THR A 295 5.02 12.34 2.35
C THR A 295 3.62 12.94 2.33
N ILE A 296 3.43 14.18 1.86
CA ILE A 296 2.14 14.87 1.93
C ILE A 296 1.08 14.23 1.03
N ASN A 297 1.44 13.76 -0.18
CA ASN A 297 0.48 13.11 -1.06
C ASN A 297 0.13 11.70 -0.55
N GLY A 298 1.11 10.94 0.00
CA GLY A 298 0.83 9.69 0.70
C GLY A 298 -0.09 9.88 1.91
N ALA A 299 0.10 10.97 2.68
CA ALA A 299 -0.80 11.32 3.76
C ALA A 299 -2.22 11.63 3.25
N TYR A 300 -2.35 12.36 2.12
CA TYR A 300 -3.64 12.63 1.49
C TYR A 300 -4.34 11.32 1.07
N ALA A 301 -3.60 10.39 0.44
CA ALA A 301 -4.12 9.09 0.03
C ALA A 301 -4.62 8.21 1.20
N MET A 302 -4.32 8.62 2.44
CA MET A 302 -4.78 7.98 3.68
C MET A 302 -5.74 8.85 4.51
N ASP A 303 -6.22 9.97 3.95
CA ASP A 303 -7.04 10.94 4.71
C ASP A 303 -6.36 11.37 6.04
N LEU A 304 -5.05 11.64 5.96
CA LEU A 304 -4.19 12.06 7.08
C LEU A 304 -3.46 13.38 6.81
N SER A 305 -3.72 14.05 5.68
CA SER A 305 -2.98 15.26 5.26
C SER A 305 -3.09 16.42 6.25
N ASP A 306 -4.15 16.48 7.04
CA ASP A 306 -4.33 17.52 8.07
C ASP A 306 -3.42 17.31 9.30
N SER A 307 -2.94 16.09 9.51
CA SER A 307 -2.17 15.70 10.70
C SER A 307 -0.77 15.18 10.40
N HIS A 308 -0.48 14.71 9.18
CA HIS A 308 0.77 14.08 8.78
C HIS A 308 1.32 14.64 7.46
N GLY A 309 2.47 14.13 7.02
CA GLY A 309 3.06 14.38 5.69
C GLY A 309 3.77 15.71 5.51
N SER A 310 3.78 16.61 6.50
CA SER A 310 4.59 17.83 6.45
C SER A 310 4.97 18.30 7.86
N ILE A 311 6.08 19.04 7.96
CA ILE A 311 6.54 19.68 9.21
C ILE A 311 5.88 21.06 9.27
N THR A 312 4.68 21.11 9.85
CA THR A 312 3.85 22.31 9.93
C THR A 312 3.23 22.41 11.32
N LYS A 313 3.10 23.64 11.86
CA LYS A 313 2.46 23.89 13.15
C LYS A 313 1.03 23.30 13.16
N GLY A 314 0.73 22.52 14.20
CA GLY A 314 -0.56 21.84 14.38
C GLY A 314 -0.60 20.39 13.91
N LYS A 315 0.40 19.94 13.16
CA LYS A 315 0.54 18.53 12.78
C LYS A 315 1.34 17.71 13.79
N LYS A 316 1.28 16.40 13.67
CA LYS A 316 2.06 15.45 14.45
C LYS A 316 3.56 15.66 14.25
N SER A 317 4.33 15.56 15.31
CA SER A 317 5.80 15.66 15.27
C SER A 317 6.43 14.36 14.77
N ASN A 318 6.09 13.99 13.52
CA ASN A 318 6.58 12.80 12.84
C ASN A 318 7.58 13.23 11.76
N PHE A 319 8.86 12.99 12.00
CA PHE A 319 9.93 13.41 11.10
C PHE A 319 11.14 12.49 11.16
N ILE A 320 11.98 12.58 10.14
CA ILE A 320 13.27 11.90 10.03
C ILE A 320 14.37 12.93 10.18
N ILE A 321 15.40 12.60 10.96
CA ILE A 321 16.68 13.29 10.93
C ILE A 321 17.66 12.40 10.19
N THR A 322 18.33 12.95 9.17
CA THR A 322 19.31 12.20 8.40
C THR A 322 20.69 12.21 9.06
N LYS A 323 21.57 11.34 8.65
CA LYS A 323 23.02 11.53 8.80
C LYS A 323 23.44 12.83 8.12
N PRO A 324 24.63 13.39 8.38
CA PRO A 324 25.08 14.61 7.69
C PRO A 324 25.04 14.44 6.18
N LEU A 325 24.38 15.37 5.49
CA LEU A 325 24.23 15.43 4.04
C LEU A 325 24.50 16.86 3.54
N HIS A 326 25.07 16.98 2.34
CA HIS A 326 25.30 18.28 1.70
C HIS A 326 24.04 18.85 1.05
N SER A 327 23.13 17.97 0.60
CA SER A 327 21.90 18.36 -0.06
C SER A 327 20.82 17.28 0.13
N PHE A 328 19.55 17.68 0.13
CA PHE A 328 18.44 16.73 0.14
C PHE A 328 18.35 15.90 -1.16
N TYR A 329 19.03 16.30 -2.22
CA TYR A 329 19.17 15.49 -3.44
C TYR A 329 19.88 14.16 -3.19
N GLU A 330 20.73 14.10 -2.14
CA GLU A 330 21.40 12.86 -1.76
C GLU A 330 20.41 11.77 -1.26
N ILE A 331 19.23 12.17 -0.82
CA ILE A 331 18.20 11.21 -0.38
C ILE A 331 17.89 10.21 -1.50
N PRO A 332 17.40 10.59 -2.69
CA PRO A 332 17.21 9.63 -3.80
C PRO A 332 18.50 9.18 -4.46
N TYR A 333 19.57 10.01 -4.45
CA TYR A 333 20.82 9.71 -5.12
C TYR A 333 21.56 8.51 -4.49
N CYS A 334 21.60 8.45 -3.16
CA CYS A 334 22.23 7.37 -2.41
C CYS A 334 21.27 6.19 -2.18
N PHE A 335 20.66 5.72 -3.25
CA PHE A 335 19.51 4.80 -3.30
C PHE A 335 19.60 3.52 -2.46
N ALA A 336 20.80 3.05 -2.13
CA ALA A 336 21.01 1.82 -1.35
C ALA A 336 21.65 2.08 0.02
N THR A 337 21.92 3.34 0.38
CA THR A 337 22.55 3.70 1.65
C THR A 337 21.49 4.10 2.67
N ASN A 338 21.52 3.52 3.87
CA ASN A 338 20.68 4.01 4.95
C ASN A 338 21.20 5.38 5.44
N LEU A 339 20.48 6.43 5.08
CA LEU A 339 20.78 7.82 5.44
C LEU A 339 20.10 8.27 6.72
N ILE A 340 19.30 7.44 7.37
CA ILE A 340 18.56 7.79 8.57
C ILE A 340 19.50 7.76 9.78
N ASP A 341 19.48 8.84 10.56
CA ASP A 341 20.11 8.93 11.87
C ASP A 341 19.08 8.62 12.97
N SER A 342 17.90 9.23 12.91
CA SER A 342 16.80 8.96 13.84
C SER A 342 15.44 9.19 13.22
N VAL A 343 14.46 8.42 13.70
CA VAL A 343 13.04 8.55 13.35
C VAL A 343 12.29 9.04 14.58
N TRP A 344 11.46 10.05 14.40
CA TRP A 344 10.69 10.68 15.46
C TRP A 344 9.21 10.49 15.19
N LEU A 345 8.49 9.93 16.17
CA LEU A 345 7.05 9.74 16.14
C LEU A 345 6.44 10.42 17.37
N ASP A 346 5.48 11.30 17.13
CA ASP A 346 4.79 12.10 18.16
C ASP A 346 5.78 12.80 19.13
N GLY A 347 6.90 13.30 18.54
CA GLY A 347 7.96 14.02 19.27
C GLY A 347 8.90 13.13 20.09
N LYS A 348 8.86 11.82 19.93
CA LYS A 348 9.75 10.86 20.60
C LYS A 348 10.57 10.08 19.58
N VAL A 349 11.83 9.79 19.91
CA VAL A 349 12.68 8.94 19.08
C VAL A 349 12.17 7.51 19.12
N PHE A 350 12.00 6.91 17.95
CA PHE A 350 11.64 5.49 17.81
C PHE A 350 12.92 4.65 17.65
N GLY A 351 13.02 3.55 18.39
CA GLY A 351 14.06 2.54 18.16
C GLY A 351 15.46 2.83 18.73
N THR A 352 15.65 3.83 19.58
CA THR A 352 16.86 3.95 20.41
C THR A 352 16.64 3.27 21.76
N GLN A 353 16.51 1.94 21.75
CA GLN A 353 17.02 1.11 22.84
C GLN A 353 18.15 0.27 22.23
N ILE A 354 19.37 0.76 22.39
CA ILE A 354 20.60 -0.04 22.28
C ILE A 354 20.62 -1.06 23.42
#